data_75bf365f7e7dc31b7ed1505897af67fd
#
_entry.id   75bf365f7e7dc31b7ed1505897af67fd
#
_cell.length_a   1.000
_cell.length_b   1.000
_cell.length_c   1.000
_cell.angle_alpha   90.00
_cell.angle_beta   90.00
_cell.angle_gamma   90.00
#
_symmetry.space_group_name_H-M   'P 1'
#
loop_
_entity.id
_entity.type
_entity.pdbx_description
1 polymer ?
#
loop_
_entity_poly.entity_id
_entity_poly.type
_entity_poly.pdbx_seq_one_letter_code
_entity_poly.pdbx_strand_id
1 'polypeptide(L)'
;MRKYLRDTAEFQYVYRNGKRYEGVFITAFVIENQEPNHRLGVTASKKALGKAVQRNRAKRLLRETFRLNETSLHDLITKYDWVLNAKAAVLRQKVNAPCEELKGIIEKVARLETRDTVVKSLDV
;
A
#
# COMPACT_ATOMS: atom_id res chain seq x y z
N MET A 1 10.96 -4.34 -15.64
CA MET A 1 10.57 -3.49 -14.51
C MET A 1 9.88 -4.31 -13.44
N ARG A 2 10.34 -4.17 -12.23
CA ARG A 2 9.81 -4.95 -11.11
C ARG A 2 8.63 -4.21 -10.48
N LYS A 3 7.47 -4.88 -10.39
CA LYS A 3 6.26 -4.35 -9.77
C LYS A 3 6.09 -4.76 -8.31
N TYR A 4 6.87 -5.74 -7.86
CA TYR A 4 6.73 -6.31 -6.53
C TYR A 4 8.03 -6.22 -5.74
N LEU A 5 7.89 -5.96 -4.45
CA LEU A 5 8.98 -6.08 -3.50
C LEU A 5 9.24 -7.57 -3.25
N ARG A 6 10.51 -7.97 -3.17
CA ARG A 6 10.89 -9.38 -3.03
C ARG A 6 11.70 -9.68 -1.79
N ASP A 7 12.64 -8.80 -1.45
CA ASP A 7 13.63 -9.07 -0.40
C ASP A 7 13.15 -8.57 0.96
N THR A 8 13.52 -9.29 2.01
CA THR A 8 13.24 -8.88 3.38
C THR A 8 13.76 -7.46 3.65
N ALA A 9 14.94 -7.13 3.13
CA ALA A 9 15.54 -5.82 3.29
C ALA A 9 14.66 -4.71 2.70
N GLU A 10 14.00 -4.95 1.56
CA GLU A 10 13.10 -3.98 0.94
C GLU A 10 11.88 -3.71 1.83
N PHE A 11 11.29 -4.78 2.39
CA PHE A 11 10.17 -4.65 3.32
C PHE A 11 10.57 -3.89 4.58
N GLN A 12 11.71 -4.23 5.15
CA GLN A 12 12.21 -3.58 6.37
C GLN A 12 12.46 -2.10 6.14
N TYR A 13 13.00 -1.74 4.98
CA TYR A 13 13.23 -0.34 4.62
C TYR A 13 11.90 0.45 4.61
N VAL A 14 10.86 -0.12 3.99
CA VAL A 14 9.55 0.51 3.93
C VAL A 14 8.94 0.64 5.33
N TYR A 15 9.02 -0.39 6.16
CA TYR A 15 8.51 -0.34 7.54
C TYR A 15 9.23 0.71 8.38
N ARG A 16 10.52 0.86 8.20
CA ARG A 16 11.35 1.78 9.01
C ARG A 16 11.17 3.23 8.59
N ASN A 17 11.07 3.48 7.30
CA ASN A 17 11.14 4.83 6.74
C ASN A 17 9.82 5.32 6.14
N GLY A 18 8.89 4.44 5.88
CA GLY A 18 7.62 4.77 5.25
C GLY A 18 6.62 5.36 6.23
N LYS A 19 5.63 6.04 5.68
CA LYS A 19 4.51 6.53 6.46
C LYS A 19 3.47 5.44 6.61
N ARG A 20 2.96 5.29 7.83
CA ARG A 20 1.96 4.28 8.15
C ARG A 20 0.54 4.86 8.04
N TYR A 21 -0.33 4.12 7.37
CA TYR A 21 -1.76 4.42 7.27
C TYR A 21 -2.53 3.23 7.82
N GLU A 22 -3.25 3.44 8.91
CA GLU A 22 -4.01 2.40 9.59
C GLU A 22 -5.43 2.33 9.06
N GLY A 23 -5.84 1.15 8.60
CA GLY A 23 -7.21 0.90 8.16
C GLY A 23 -7.85 -0.23 8.95
N VAL A 24 -9.11 -0.54 8.62
CA VAL A 24 -9.85 -1.65 9.23
C VAL A 24 -9.40 -2.99 8.64
N PHE A 25 -9.14 -3.03 7.35
CA PHE A 25 -8.79 -4.25 6.61
C PHE A 25 -7.31 -4.32 6.29
N ILE A 26 -6.65 -3.18 6.17
CA ILE A 26 -5.27 -3.06 5.70
C ILE A 26 -4.53 -2.04 6.56
N THR A 27 -3.28 -2.34 6.90
CA THR A 27 -2.33 -1.32 7.33
C THR A 27 -1.36 -1.13 6.17
N ALA A 28 -1.22 0.10 5.69
CA ALA A 28 -0.34 0.42 4.57
C ALA A 28 0.88 1.20 5.04
N PHE A 29 2.05 0.81 4.54
CA PHE A 29 3.29 1.56 4.73
C PHE A 29 3.74 2.04 3.36
N VAL A 30 3.99 3.34 3.22
CA VAL A 30 4.20 3.97 1.93
C VAL A 30 5.43 4.87 1.98
N ILE A 31 6.33 4.67 1.03
CA ILE A 31 7.52 5.53 0.90
C ILE A 31 7.78 5.81 -0.57
N GLU A 32 8.17 7.04 -0.88
CA GLU A 32 8.57 7.43 -2.23
C GLU A 32 9.77 6.58 -2.67
N ASN A 33 9.70 6.08 -3.91
CA ASN A 33 10.82 5.35 -4.50
C ASN A 33 11.39 6.16 -5.69
N GLN A 34 12.54 5.73 -6.20
CA GLN A 34 13.16 6.36 -7.36
C GLN A 34 12.97 5.49 -8.60
N GLU A 35 11.92 4.69 -8.62
CA GLU A 35 11.66 3.73 -9.67
C GLU A 35 10.66 4.29 -10.70
N PRO A 36 10.62 3.71 -11.91
CA PRO A 36 9.66 4.18 -12.93
C PRO A 36 8.22 3.79 -12.65
N ASN A 37 7.96 2.92 -11.66
CA ASN A 37 6.59 2.50 -11.34
C ASN A 37 6.44 2.26 -9.84
N HIS A 38 5.19 2.23 -9.40
CA HIS A 38 4.87 1.80 -8.03
C HIS A 38 5.25 0.34 -7.85
N ARG A 39 5.70 -0.02 -6.65
CA ARG A 39 6.00 -1.41 -6.30
C ARG A 39 5.18 -1.82 -5.10
N LEU A 40 4.77 -3.09 -5.07
CA LEU A 40 3.87 -3.62 -4.06
C LEU A 40 4.50 -4.78 -3.30
N GLY A 41 4.40 -4.75 -1.97
CA GLY A 41 4.65 -5.91 -1.13
C GLY A 41 3.41 -6.18 -0.31
N VAL A 42 3.00 -7.43 -0.21
CA VAL A 42 1.85 -7.82 0.62
C VAL A 42 2.30 -8.78 1.70
N THR A 43 1.76 -8.62 2.90
CA THR A 43 2.04 -9.50 4.01
C THR A 43 0.75 -9.98 4.67
N ALA A 44 0.82 -11.19 5.20
CA ALA A 44 -0.28 -11.80 5.94
C ALA A 44 0.33 -12.65 7.03
N SER A 45 0.33 -12.15 8.26
CA SER A 45 0.99 -12.83 9.38
C SER A 45 0.18 -14.03 9.87
N LYS A 46 0.88 -15.03 10.37
CA LYS A 46 0.27 -16.20 11.02
C LYS A 46 -0.54 -15.77 12.23
N LYS A 47 -0.03 -14.81 12.98
CA LYS A 47 -0.68 -14.30 14.20
C LYS A 47 -2.05 -13.69 13.88
N ALA A 48 -2.16 -12.90 12.81
CA ALA A 48 -3.40 -12.22 12.45
C ALA A 48 -4.37 -13.13 11.70
N LEU A 49 -3.87 -14.01 10.82
CA LEU A 49 -4.70 -14.71 9.84
C LEU A 49 -4.69 -16.23 9.96
N GLY A 50 -3.80 -16.80 10.78
CA GLY A 50 -3.78 -18.22 11.07
C GLY A 50 -3.18 -19.08 9.96
N LYS A 51 -3.98 -19.97 9.38
CA LYS A 51 -3.51 -21.01 8.45
C LYS A 51 -2.99 -20.46 7.13
N ALA A 52 -2.09 -21.22 6.49
CA ALA A 52 -1.46 -20.83 5.22
C ALA A 52 -2.49 -20.54 4.12
N VAL A 53 -3.57 -21.32 4.05
CA VAL A 53 -4.65 -21.12 3.06
C VAL A 53 -5.26 -19.72 3.23
N GLN A 54 -5.54 -19.34 4.45
CA GLN A 54 -6.13 -18.03 4.77
C GLN A 54 -5.16 -16.89 4.48
N ARG A 55 -3.88 -17.08 4.82
CA ARG A 55 -2.85 -16.09 4.53
C ARG A 55 -2.68 -15.88 3.03
N ASN A 56 -2.66 -16.96 2.25
CA ASN A 56 -2.53 -16.87 0.80
C ASN A 56 -3.74 -16.20 0.15
N ARG A 57 -4.94 -16.49 0.67
CA ARG A 57 -6.19 -15.84 0.23
C ARG A 57 -6.12 -14.33 0.50
N ALA A 58 -5.69 -13.95 1.69
CA ALA A 58 -5.56 -12.54 2.06
C ALA A 58 -4.57 -11.81 1.16
N LYS A 59 -3.41 -12.41 0.91
CA LYS A 59 -2.40 -11.81 0.01
C LYS A 59 -2.96 -11.61 -1.40
N ARG A 60 -3.69 -12.60 -1.91
CA ARG A 60 -4.31 -12.52 -3.23
C ARG A 60 -5.33 -11.37 -3.28
N LEU A 61 -6.12 -11.24 -2.22
CA LEU A 61 -7.11 -10.16 -2.11
C LEU A 61 -6.43 -8.79 -2.10
N LEU A 62 -5.31 -8.65 -1.38
CA LEU A 62 -4.56 -7.39 -1.34
C LEU A 62 -3.95 -7.04 -2.70
N ARG A 63 -3.44 -8.02 -3.43
CA ARG A 63 -2.92 -7.79 -4.79
C ARG A 63 -4.02 -7.33 -5.73
N GLU A 64 -5.20 -7.94 -5.65
CA GLU A 64 -6.36 -7.53 -6.44
C GLU A 64 -6.83 -6.13 -6.07
N THR A 65 -6.88 -5.82 -4.78
CA THR A 65 -7.22 -4.48 -4.27
C THR A 65 -6.28 -3.41 -4.85
N PHE A 66 -5.00 -3.70 -4.90
CA PHE A 66 -4.00 -2.79 -5.45
C PHE A 66 -4.20 -2.61 -6.96
N ARG A 67 -4.37 -3.71 -7.67
CA ARG A 67 -4.61 -3.70 -9.13
C ARG A 67 -5.83 -2.86 -9.49
N LEU A 68 -6.92 -3.01 -8.75
CA LEU A 68 -8.17 -2.28 -9.01
C LEU A 68 -8.06 -0.78 -8.73
N ASN A 69 -7.03 -0.36 -8.00
CA ASN A 69 -6.75 1.06 -7.73
C ASN A 69 -5.73 1.66 -8.70
N GLU A 70 -5.42 0.98 -9.80
CA GLU A 70 -4.41 1.42 -10.75
C GLU A 70 -4.62 2.85 -11.25
N THR A 71 -5.85 3.21 -11.58
CA THR A 71 -6.17 4.56 -12.05
C THR A 71 -5.83 5.62 -11.00
N SER A 72 -6.19 5.38 -9.74
CA SER A 72 -5.88 6.30 -8.63
C SER A 72 -4.37 6.42 -8.42
N LEU A 73 -3.65 5.30 -8.56
CA LEU A 73 -2.19 5.30 -8.43
C LEU A 73 -1.52 6.11 -9.53
N HIS A 74 -2.05 6.05 -10.76
CA HIS A 74 -1.53 6.83 -11.88
C HIS A 74 -1.66 8.34 -11.67
N ASP A 75 -2.63 8.77 -10.89
CA ASP A 75 -2.85 10.18 -10.61
C ASP A 75 -1.84 10.76 -9.60
N LEU A 76 -1.04 9.92 -8.95
CA LEU A 76 -0.01 10.38 -8.04
C LEU A 76 1.16 11.03 -8.80
N ILE A 77 1.71 12.10 -8.23
CA ILE A 77 2.78 12.88 -8.85
C ILE A 77 4.07 12.05 -8.99
N THR A 78 4.37 11.24 -7.99
CA THR A 78 5.57 10.42 -7.98
C THR A 78 5.22 8.95 -7.71
N LYS A 79 6.22 8.09 -7.69
CA LYS A 79 6.04 6.65 -7.47
C LYS A 79 6.43 6.26 -6.05
N TYR A 80 5.81 5.20 -5.56
CA TYR A 80 5.97 4.75 -4.17
C TYR A 80 6.14 3.25 -4.09
N ASP A 81 6.82 2.82 -3.03
CA ASP A 81 6.77 1.45 -2.56
C ASP A 81 5.64 1.35 -1.53
N TRP A 82 4.78 0.37 -1.71
CA TRP A 82 3.61 0.12 -0.88
C TRP A 82 3.76 -1.23 -0.22
N VAL A 83 3.74 -1.28 1.11
CA VAL A 83 3.63 -2.54 1.83
C VAL A 83 2.26 -2.59 2.48
N LEU A 84 1.45 -3.56 2.08
CA LEU A 84 0.10 -3.75 2.58
C LEU A 84 0.06 -4.96 3.49
N ASN A 85 -0.24 -4.73 4.76
CA ASN A 85 -0.39 -5.80 5.75
C ASN A 85 -1.87 -6.12 5.90
N ALA A 86 -2.25 -7.37 5.68
CA ALA A 86 -3.62 -7.82 5.84
C ALA A 86 -4.00 -7.91 7.32
N LYS A 87 -5.14 -7.35 7.67
CA LYS A 87 -5.73 -7.51 9.00
C LYS A 87 -6.74 -8.66 8.96
N ALA A 88 -7.02 -9.26 10.11
CA ALA A 88 -7.93 -10.41 10.21
C ALA A 88 -9.31 -10.12 9.59
N ALA A 89 -9.78 -8.89 9.70
CA ALA A 89 -11.08 -8.47 9.15
C ALA A 89 -11.18 -8.64 7.63
N VAL A 90 -10.05 -8.68 6.92
CA VAL A 90 -10.05 -8.82 5.45
C VAL A 90 -10.60 -10.17 5.00
N LEU A 91 -10.49 -11.21 5.84
CA LEU A 91 -10.98 -12.55 5.50
C LEU A 91 -12.50 -12.62 5.34
N ARG A 92 -13.22 -11.68 5.94
CA ARG A 92 -14.69 -11.64 5.90
C ARG A 92 -15.21 -10.79 4.74
N GLN A 93 -14.30 -10.21 3.96
CA GLN A 93 -14.66 -9.26 2.92
C GLN A 93 -14.38 -9.81 1.53
N LYS A 94 -15.17 -9.33 0.59
CA LYS A 94 -14.82 -9.38 -0.82
C LYS A 94 -13.93 -8.16 -1.11
N VAL A 95 -13.49 -8.04 -2.35
CA VAL A 95 -12.53 -7.00 -2.73
C VAL A 95 -13.04 -5.56 -2.57
N ASN A 96 -14.37 -5.36 -2.58
CA ASN A 96 -14.96 -4.02 -2.59
C ASN A 96 -14.57 -3.14 -1.41
N ALA A 97 -14.73 -3.65 -0.18
CA ALA A 97 -14.44 -2.86 1.02
C ALA A 97 -12.95 -2.56 1.18
N PRO A 98 -12.04 -3.54 1.04
CA PRO A 98 -10.60 -3.25 1.03
C PRO A 98 -10.20 -2.30 -0.10
N CYS A 99 -10.81 -2.42 -1.27
CA CYS A 99 -10.55 -1.55 -2.42
C CYS A 99 -10.87 -0.08 -2.10
N GLU A 100 -12.02 0.18 -1.50
CA GLU A 100 -12.41 1.53 -1.08
C GLU A 100 -11.50 2.06 0.02
N GLU A 101 -11.09 1.20 0.94
CA GLU A 101 -10.16 1.59 2.00
C GLU A 101 -8.80 2.02 1.42
N LEU A 102 -8.26 1.24 0.49
CA LEU A 102 -6.99 1.59 -0.15
C LEU A 102 -7.13 2.87 -0.98
N LYS A 103 -8.24 3.05 -1.67
CA LYS A 103 -8.51 4.28 -2.43
C LYS A 103 -8.44 5.50 -1.52
N GLY A 104 -9.03 5.42 -0.33
CA GLY A 104 -8.96 6.49 0.67
C GLY A 104 -7.53 6.78 1.11
N ILE A 105 -6.71 5.75 1.28
CA ILE A 105 -5.28 5.90 1.63
C ILE A 105 -4.53 6.59 0.49
N ILE A 106 -4.75 6.18 -0.75
CA ILE A 106 -4.13 6.79 -1.93
C ILE A 106 -4.50 8.27 -2.01
N GLU A 107 -5.74 8.62 -1.73
CA GLU A 107 -6.20 10.01 -1.71
C GLU A 107 -5.47 10.83 -0.65
N LYS A 108 -5.18 10.24 0.51
CA LYS A 108 -4.39 10.90 1.56
C LYS A 108 -2.96 11.14 1.09
N VAL A 109 -2.35 10.18 0.41
CA VAL A 109 -1.02 10.34 -0.18
C VAL A 109 -1.02 11.47 -1.20
N ALA A 110 -2.03 11.50 -2.07
CA ALA A 110 -2.17 12.55 -3.09
C ALA A 110 -2.26 13.95 -2.46
N ARG A 111 -3.00 14.09 -1.38
CA ARG A 111 -3.12 15.37 -0.67
C ARG A 111 -1.79 15.82 -0.09
N LEU A 112 -1.00 14.91 0.44
CA LEU A 112 0.32 15.23 0.97
C LEU A 112 1.29 15.65 -0.13
N GLU A 113 1.23 15.03 -1.31
CA GLU A 113 2.03 15.45 -2.46
C GLU A 113 1.74 16.89 -2.86
N THR A 114 0.47 17.22 -2.98
CA THR A 114 0.03 18.57 -3.35
C THR A 114 0.48 19.61 -2.32
N ARG A 115 0.34 19.28 -1.03
CA ARG A 115 0.74 20.14 0.06
C ARG A 115 2.26 20.41 0.03
N ASP A 116 3.06 19.37 -0.15
CA ASP A 116 4.52 19.50 -0.20
C ASP A 116 4.95 20.33 -1.41
N THR A 117 4.29 20.15 -2.56
CA THR A 117 4.55 20.92 -3.77
C THR A 117 4.27 22.40 -3.55
N VAL A 118 3.17 22.74 -2.89
CA VAL A 118 2.82 24.14 -2.56
C VAL A 118 3.86 24.74 -1.62
N VAL A 119 4.26 24.01 -0.58
CA VAL A 119 5.28 24.48 0.38
C VAL A 119 6.60 24.72 -0.34
N LYS A 120 7.05 23.82 -1.19
CA LYS A 120 8.29 23.99 -1.97
C LYS A 120 8.24 25.20 -2.89
N SER A 121 7.08 25.48 -3.49
CA SER A 121 6.87 26.64 -4.34
C SER A 121 6.96 27.95 -3.54
N LEU A 122 6.50 27.94 -2.29
CA LEU A 122 6.54 29.10 -1.43
C LEU A 122 7.95 29.41 -0.90
N ASP A 123 8.81 28.41 -0.82
CA ASP A 123 10.19 28.56 -0.34
C ASP A 123 11.15 29.11 -1.40
N VAL A 124 10.69 29.28 -2.61
CA VAL A 124 11.44 29.87 -3.72
C VAL A 124 11.19 31.38 -3.77
#